data_c69d5032ff274a63c9f3dcbf64f0d873
#
_entry.id   c69d5032ff274a63c9f3dcbf64f0d873
#
_cell.length_a   1.000
_cell.length_b   1.000
_cell.length_c   1.000
_cell.angle_alpha   90.00
_cell.angle_beta   90.00
_cell.angle_gamma   90.00
#
_symmetry.space_group_name_H-M   'P 1'
#
loop_
_entity.id
_entity.type
_entity.pdbx_description
1 polymer ?
#
loop_
_entity_poly.entity_id
_entity_poly.type
_entity_poly.pdbx_seq_one_letter_code
_entity_poly.pdbx_strand_id
1 'polypeptide(L)'
;ETAARRLSAGWEAEIRVAMEHIFPNVVMFQCLARFAEESPHTHIELIESVLGGTGEALLKGEADLAVTPLVPPGFPAESLMRMRMLPVANPDHPLHKLGRAVTHDDLRAHRQLVVRESGTVRGTRPSIDAAQRWTVSHMATSIQAARLGYGYAWLPEEKIREELAANELRVLPLREGRERYVELYLVYANRDSAGPGVLRLGEIMQETTKQACIVEAAKAPAKPRKAAKR
;
A
#
# COMPACT_ATOMS: atom_id res chain seq x y z
N GLU A 1 1.34 9.24 36.79
CA GLU A 1 1.43 10.72 36.74
C GLU A 1 1.62 11.23 35.31
N THR A 2 2.52 10.65 34.49
CA THR A 2 2.79 11.12 33.12
C THR A 2 1.58 10.95 32.20
N ALA A 3 0.88 9.83 32.27
CA ALA A 3 -0.35 9.57 31.51
C ALA A 3 -1.47 10.54 31.87
N ALA A 4 -1.66 10.79 33.16
CA ALA A 4 -2.65 11.74 33.63
C ALA A 4 -2.34 13.19 33.22
N ARG A 5 -1.07 13.57 33.14
CA ARG A 5 -0.63 14.88 32.63
C ARG A 5 -0.89 15.05 31.14
N ARG A 6 -0.70 14.01 30.32
CA ARG A 6 -0.93 14.06 28.85
C ARG A 6 -2.43 14.06 28.52
N LEU A 7 -3.24 13.26 29.25
CA LEU A 7 -4.70 13.34 29.16
C LEU A 7 -5.21 14.73 29.59
N SER A 8 -4.60 15.33 30.64
CA SER A 8 -4.92 16.71 31.05
C SER A 8 -4.42 17.77 30.06
N ALA A 9 -3.44 17.41 29.17
CA ALA A 9 -2.98 18.25 28.08
C ALA A 9 -3.75 18.01 26.75
N GLY A 10 -4.83 17.22 26.80
CA GLY A 10 -5.72 16.98 25.66
C GLY A 10 -5.25 15.88 24.68
N TRP A 11 -4.23 15.06 25.07
CA TRP A 11 -3.85 13.91 24.25
C TRP A 11 -4.94 12.83 24.31
N GLU A 12 -5.20 12.20 23.18
CA GLU A 12 -6.21 11.16 23.04
C GLU A 12 -5.79 9.88 23.77
N ALA A 13 -6.76 9.21 24.41
CA ALA A 13 -6.55 7.89 25.01
C ALA A 13 -6.40 6.80 23.94
N GLU A 14 -7.01 7.01 22.77
CA GLU A 14 -7.01 6.10 21.64
C GLU A 14 -6.93 6.87 20.33
N ILE A 15 -6.17 6.36 19.37
CA ILE A 15 -6.09 6.85 17.98
C ILE A 15 -6.30 5.66 17.03
N ARG A 16 -7.25 5.82 16.12
CA ARG A 16 -7.60 4.80 15.12
C ARG A 16 -7.05 5.19 13.75
N VAL A 17 -6.24 4.32 13.17
CA VAL A 17 -5.58 4.55 11.88
C VAL A 17 -6.06 3.53 10.87
N ALA A 18 -6.79 3.95 9.84
CA ALA A 18 -7.12 3.11 8.70
C ALA A 18 -5.97 3.13 7.68
N MET A 19 -5.43 1.97 7.36
CA MET A 19 -4.26 1.84 6.50
C MET A 19 -4.57 1.00 5.27
N GLU A 20 -4.35 1.56 4.08
CA GLU A 20 -4.39 0.81 2.84
C GLU A 20 -3.35 -0.33 2.86
N HIS A 21 -3.78 -1.53 2.53
CA HIS A 21 -2.98 -2.75 2.62
C HIS A 21 -1.69 -2.74 1.78
N ILE A 22 -1.59 -1.86 0.78
CA ILE A 22 -0.36 -1.69 -0.01
C ILE A 22 0.69 -0.83 0.70
N PHE A 23 0.32 -0.08 1.75
CA PHE A 23 1.30 0.69 2.53
C PHE A 23 2.29 -0.23 3.25
N PRO A 24 3.60 0.09 3.29
CA PRO A 24 4.60 -0.78 3.91
C PRO A 24 4.42 -0.88 5.42
N ASN A 25 4.19 -2.11 5.94
CA ASN A 25 4.02 -2.35 7.38
C ASN A 25 5.24 -1.89 8.19
N VAL A 26 6.45 -2.10 7.65
CA VAL A 26 7.68 -1.67 8.32
C VAL A 26 7.70 -0.17 8.57
N VAL A 27 7.27 0.63 7.58
CA VAL A 27 7.18 2.10 7.73
C VAL A 27 6.12 2.47 8.75
N MET A 28 4.95 1.81 8.73
CA MET A 28 3.91 2.06 9.74
C MET A 28 4.42 1.75 11.15
N PHE A 29 5.03 0.58 11.36
CA PHE A 29 5.56 0.23 12.68
C PHE A 29 6.69 1.16 13.15
N GLN A 30 7.50 1.69 12.24
CA GLN A 30 8.47 2.74 12.59
C GLN A 30 7.77 4.03 13.05
N CYS A 31 6.67 4.42 12.41
CA CYS A 31 5.87 5.56 12.83
C CYS A 31 5.27 5.33 14.23
N LEU A 32 4.67 4.17 14.46
CA LEU A 32 4.06 3.82 15.74
C LEU A 32 5.10 3.70 16.86
N ALA A 33 6.28 3.15 16.58
CA ALA A 33 7.37 3.08 17.55
C ALA A 33 7.84 4.48 17.99
N ARG A 34 8.06 5.39 17.03
CA ARG A 34 8.40 6.79 17.33
C ARG A 34 7.31 7.50 18.13
N PHE A 35 6.05 7.28 17.76
CA PHE A 35 4.92 7.86 18.48
C PHE A 35 4.83 7.32 19.91
N ALA A 36 5.06 6.02 20.12
CA ALA A 36 5.04 5.39 21.43
C ALA A 36 6.10 5.95 22.40
N GLU A 37 7.25 6.42 21.90
CA GLU A 37 8.24 7.12 22.73
C GLU A 37 7.68 8.43 23.30
N GLU A 38 6.84 9.13 22.54
CA GLU A 38 6.23 10.39 22.94
C GLU A 38 4.93 10.18 23.72
N SER A 39 4.13 9.13 23.40
CA SER A 39 2.86 8.83 24.06
C SER A 39 2.67 7.33 24.32
N PRO A 40 3.37 6.77 25.33
CA PRO A 40 3.36 5.33 25.60
C PRO A 40 2.02 4.79 26.14
N HIS A 41 1.07 5.65 26.48
CA HIS A 41 -0.23 5.29 27.05
C HIS A 41 -1.41 5.49 26.09
N THR A 42 -1.17 6.02 24.92
CA THR A 42 -2.20 6.10 23.87
C THR A 42 -2.38 4.74 23.22
N HIS A 43 -3.59 4.23 23.21
CA HIS A 43 -3.93 3.04 22.44
C HIS A 43 -3.94 3.38 20.95
N ILE A 44 -3.34 2.51 20.14
CA ILE A 44 -3.41 2.62 18.68
C ILE A 44 -4.20 1.43 18.15
N GLU A 45 -5.31 1.72 17.47
CA GLU A 45 -6.02 0.73 16.66
C GLU A 45 -5.59 0.91 15.20
N LEU A 46 -4.98 -0.14 14.62
CA LEU A 46 -4.58 -0.16 13.21
C LEU A 46 -5.55 -1.02 12.41
N ILE A 47 -6.31 -0.38 11.52
CA ILE A 47 -7.33 -1.02 10.68
C ILE A 47 -6.75 -1.21 9.29
N GLU A 48 -6.40 -2.44 8.93
CA GLU A 48 -5.99 -2.74 7.54
C GLU A 48 -7.21 -2.83 6.63
N SER A 49 -7.18 -2.12 5.53
CA SER A 49 -8.28 -2.01 4.58
C SER A 49 -7.80 -2.01 3.14
N VAL A 50 -8.72 -2.17 2.21
CA VAL A 50 -8.47 -2.23 0.77
C VAL A 50 -9.38 -1.25 0.05
N LEU A 51 -8.79 -0.27 -0.63
CA LEU A 51 -9.47 0.73 -1.47
C LEU A 51 -10.62 1.44 -0.73
N GLY A 52 -11.86 1.24 -1.15
CA GLY A 52 -13.03 1.93 -0.60
C GLY A 52 -13.24 1.75 0.90
N GLY A 53 -12.76 0.65 1.47
CA GLY A 53 -12.87 0.41 2.92
C GLY A 53 -12.14 1.44 3.78
N THR A 54 -11.01 1.97 3.31
CA THR A 54 -10.28 3.03 4.01
C THR A 54 -11.09 4.33 4.06
N GLY A 55 -11.68 4.71 2.92
CA GLY A 55 -12.55 5.88 2.84
C GLY A 55 -13.83 5.73 3.67
N GLU A 56 -14.43 4.54 3.71
CA GLU A 56 -15.59 4.26 4.54
C GLU A 56 -15.29 4.40 6.04
N ALA A 57 -14.14 3.95 6.51
CA ALA A 57 -13.73 4.10 7.90
C ALA A 57 -13.67 5.58 8.32
N LEU A 58 -13.16 6.46 7.44
CA LEU A 58 -13.19 7.92 7.67
C LEU A 58 -14.62 8.47 7.72
N LEU A 59 -15.44 8.12 6.72
CA LEU A 59 -16.82 8.63 6.60
C LEU A 59 -17.72 8.19 7.76
N LYS A 60 -17.48 7.01 8.32
CA LYS A 60 -18.22 6.48 9.46
C LYS A 60 -17.67 6.96 10.82
N GLY A 61 -16.56 7.69 10.84
CA GLY A 61 -15.88 8.07 12.07
C GLY A 61 -15.23 6.90 12.81
N GLU A 62 -14.91 5.82 12.08
CA GLU A 62 -14.22 4.64 12.60
C GLU A 62 -12.69 4.81 12.59
N ALA A 63 -12.17 5.86 11.93
CA ALA A 63 -10.76 6.19 11.89
C ALA A 63 -10.54 7.69 12.08
N ASP A 64 -9.48 8.06 12.79
CA ASP A 64 -9.04 9.44 13.03
C ASP A 64 -8.05 9.90 11.97
N LEU A 65 -7.22 8.94 11.47
CA LEU A 65 -6.28 9.09 10.37
C LEU A 65 -6.49 7.98 9.35
N ALA A 66 -6.23 8.28 8.08
CA ALA A 66 -6.19 7.25 7.05
C ALA A 66 -5.02 7.41 6.09
N VAL A 67 -4.47 6.29 5.63
CA VAL A 67 -3.56 6.22 4.49
C VAL A 67 -4.30 5.56 3.35
N THR A 68 -4.60 6.29 2.28
CA THR A 68 -5.48 5.82 1.21
C THR A 68 -5.07 6.35 -0.17
N PRO A 69 -5.24 5.57 -1.26
CA PRO A 69 -5.13 6.09 -2.61
C PRO A 69 -6.41 6.78 -3.09
N LEU A 70 -7.54 6.56 -2.40
CA LEU A 70 -8.85 7.08 -2.77
C LEU A 70 -9.35 8.04 -1.67
N VAL A 71 -9.06 9.32 -1.86
CA VAL A 71 -9.49 10.37 -0.90
C VAL A 71 -10.98 10.60 -1.06
N PRO A 72 -11.79 10.44 0.01
CA PRO A 72 -13.21 10.75 -0.07
C PRO A 72 -13.45 12.25 -0.33
N PRO A 73 -14.51 12.62 -1.05
CA PRO A 73 -14.85 14.02 -1.26
C PRO A 73 -15.01 14.80 0.06
N GLY A 74 -14.45 16.01 0.09
CA GLY A 74 -14.54 16.89 1.25
C GLY A 74 -13.45 16.71 2.31
N PHE A 75 -12.59 15.70 2.18
CA PHE A 75 -11.45 15.52 3.08
C PHE A 75 -10.19 16.15 2.51
N PRO A 76 -9.46 17.00 3.26
CA PRO A 76 -8.14 17.45 2.87
C PRO A 76 -7.15 16.28 2.90
N ALA A 77 -6.32 16.18 1.88
CA ALA A 77 -5.34 15.11 1.75
C ALA A 77 -3.94 15.65 1.52
N GLU A 78 -2.96 15.03 2.12
CA GLU A 78 -1.55 15.34 1.94
C GLU A 78 -0.86 14.14 1.28
N SER A 79 -0.10 14.39 0.21
CA SER A 79 0.67 13.31 -0.44
C SER A 79 1.66 12.71 0.56
N LEU A 80 1.64 11.39 0.68
CA LEU A 80 2.44 10.66 1.67
C LEU A 80 3.57 9.89 1.01
N MET A 81 3.25 8.99 0.08
CA MET A 81 4.24 8.24 -0.68
C MET A 81 3.64 7.62 -1.94
N ARG A 82 4.52 7.23 -2.85
CA ARG A 82 4.16 6.62 -4.12
C ARG A 82 4.59 5.16 -4.16
N MET A 83 3.64 4.26 -4.33
CA MET A 83 3.85 2.82 -4.38
C MET A 83 4.04 2.33 -5.81
N ARG A 84 5.08 1.54 -6.05
CA ARG A 84 5.32 0.87 -7.32
C ARG A 84 4.65 -0.49 -7.32
N MET A 85 3.74 -0.70 -8.27
CA MET A 85 3.02 -1.96 -8.44
C MET A 85 3.62 -2.75 -9.60
N LEU A 86 4.00 -3.99 -9.37
CA LEU A 86 4.62 -4.87 -10.34
C LEU A 86 3.68 -6.03 -10.72
N PRO A 87 3.56 -6.34 -12.01
CA PRO A 87 2.91 -7.56 -12.45
C PRO A 87 3.87 -8.72 -12.28
N VAL A 88 3.52 -9.68 -11.45
CA VAL A 88 4.39 -10.80 -11.08
C VAL A 88 3.69 -12.14 -11.19
N ALA A 89 4.47 -13.17 -11.42
CA ALA A 89 4.08 -14.57 -11.35
C ALA A 89 5.27 -15.43 -10.92
N ASN A 90 5.01 -16.68 -10.56
CA ASN A 90 6.06 -17.68 -10.38
C ASN A 90 6.95 -17.78 -11.64
N PRO A 91 8.28 -17.96 -11.53
CA PRO A 91 9.19 -18.07 -12.66
C PRO A 91 8.80 -19.12 -13.69
N ASP A 92 8.15 -20.19 -13.28
CA ASP A 92 7.69 -21.29 -14.16
C ASP A 92 6.32 -21.05 -14.80
N HIS A 93 5.66 -19.93 -14.48
CA HIS A 93 4.36 -19.60 -15.03
C HIS A 93 4.42 -19.48 -16.59
N PRO A 94 3.41 -19.98 -17.33
CA PRO A 94 3.38 -19.95 -18.80
C PRO A 94 3.63 -18.57 -19.41
N LEU A 95 3.19 -17.49 -18.75
CA LEU A 95 3.42 -16.10 -19.20
C LEU A 95 4.92 -15.75 -19.33
N HIS A 96 5.82 -16.39 -18.58
CA HIS A 96 7.27 -16.21 -18.73
C HIS A 96 7.87 -17.00 -19.90
N LYS A 97 7.13 -17.99 -20.41
CA LYS A 97 7.62 -18.92 -21.45
C LYS A 97 7.20 -18.54 -22.88
N LEU A 98 6.54 -17.38 -23.05
CA LEU A 98 6.03 -16.94 -24.35
C LEU A 98 7.13 -16.56 -25.38
N GLY A 99 8.37 -16.35 -24.96
CA GLY A 99 9.47 -15.92 -25.83
C GLY A 99 9.32 -14.50 -26.40
N ARG A 100 8.29 -13.76 -25.98
CA ARG A 100 7.99 -12.38 -26.37
C ARG A 100 7.41 -11.60 -25.21
N ALA A 101 7.26 -10.29 -25.38
CA ALA A 101 6.56 -9.46 -24.40
C ALA A 101 5.09 -9.90 -24.23
N VAL A 102 4.63 -9.93 -22.99
CA VAL A 102 3.27 -10.31 -22.60
C VAL A 102 2.29 -9.18 -22.97
N THR A 103 1.20 -9.53 -23.60
CA THR A 103 0.12 -8.61 -23.97
C THR A 103 -1.04 -8.67 -22.97
N HIS A 104 -1.99 -7.75 -23.06
CA HIS A 104 -3.21 -7.82 -22.27
C HIS A 104 -4.06 -9.05 -22.58
N ASP A 105 -4.06 -9.52 -23.83
CA ASP A 105 -4.80 -10.74 -24.23
C ASP A 105 -4.17 -11.99 -23.60
N ASP A 106 -2.85 -12.06 -23.52
CA ASP A 106 -2.16 -13.13 -22.78
C ASP A 106 -2.57 -13.11 -21.30
N LEU A 107 -2.62 -11.93 -20.67
CA LEU A 107 -3.06 -11.80 -19.28
C LEU A 107 -4.52 -12.25 -19.10
N ARG A 108 -5.42 -11.91 -20.05
CA ARG A 108 -6.83 -12.34 -20.00
C ARG A 108 -6.99 -13.85 -20.06
N ALA A 109 -6.12 -14.53 -20.79
CA ALA A 109 -6.17 -15.99 -20.92
C ALA A 109 -5.70 -16.74 -19.68
N HIS A 110 -5.06 -16.05 -18.71
CA HIS A 110 -4.50 -16.66 -17.50
C HIS A 110 -5.21 -16.18 -16.24
N ARG A 111 -5.08 -16.97 -15.16
CA ARG A 111 -5.72 -16.65 -13.88
C ARG A 111 -5.08 -15.44 -13.24
N GLN A 112 -5.93 -14.44 -12.93
CA GLN A 112 -5.58 -13.28 -12.14
C GLN A 112 -5.88 -13.52 -10.65
N LEU A 113 -4.93 -13.18 -9.80
CA LEU A 113 -5.10 -13.15 -8.35
C LEU A 113 -5.38 -11.71 -7.92
N VAL A 114 -6.49 -11.49 -7.23
CA VAL A 114 -6.95 -10.15 -6.85
C VAL A 114 -7.26 -10.13 -5.35
N VAL A 115 -6.82 -9.07 -4.66
CA VAL A 115 -7.25 -8.81 -3.29
C VAL A 115 -8.60 -8.08 -3.34
N ARG A 116 -9.55 -8.58 -2.55
CA ARG A 116 -10.91 -8.05 -2.50
C ARG A 116 -10.93 -6.70 -1.80
N GLU A 117 -11.61 -5.73 -2.40
CA GLU A 117 -11.95 -4.47 -1.75
C GLU A 117 -12.75 -4.71 -0.46
N SER A 118 -12.36 -4.04 0.64
CA SER A 118 -12.97 -4.23 1.96
C SER A 118 -14.21 -3.35 2.19
N GLY A 119 -14.43 -2.33 1.34
CA GLY A 119 -15.58 -1.45 1.42
C GLY A 119 -16.91 -2.13 1.04
N THR A 120 -18.02 -1.57 1.51
CA THR A 120 -19.38 -2.01 1.18
C THR A 120 -19.74 -1.63 -0.26
N VAL A 121 -19.26 -0.48 -0.74
CA VAL A 121 -19.43 -0.02 -2.11
C VAL A 121 -18.24 -0.52 -2.94
N ARG A 122 -18.48 -1.57 -3.71
CA ARG A 122 -17.47 -2.13 -4.62
C ARG A 122 -17.46 -1.32 -5.91
N GLY A 123 -16.50 -0.40 -6.04
CA GLY A 123 -16.43 0.52 -7.17
C GLY A 123 -15.32 0.25 -8.19
N THR A 124 -14.27 -0.42 -7.79
CA THR A 124 -13.09 -0.58 -8.65
C THR A 124 -13.15 -1.87 -9.44
N ARG A 125 -13.45 -1.76 -10.74
CA ARG A 125 -13.27 -2.91 -11.65
C ARG A 125 -11.79 -3.18 -11.82
N PRO A 126 -11.35 -4.45 -11.75
CA PRO A 126 -9.97 -4.80 -12.11
C PRO A 126 -9.66 -4.29 -13.52
N SER A 127 -8.47 -3.74 -13.69
CA SER A 127 -8.02 -3.18 -14.98
C SER A 127 -7.91 -4.22 -16.11
N ILE A 128 -7.96 -5.51 -15.78
CA ILE A 128 -7.93 -6.63 -16.71
C ILE A 128 -9.11 -7.54 -16.38
N ASP A 129 -9.95 -7.76 -17.39
CA ASP A 129 -11.06 -8.72 -17.29
C ASP A 129 -10.55 -10.11 -17.68
N ALA A 130 -9.90 -10.78 -16.72
CA ALA A 130 -9.34 -12.10 -16.90
C ALA A 130 -10.43 -13.18 -16.93
N ALA A 131 -10.30 -14.14 -17.85
CA ALA A 131 -11.23 -15.27 -17.98
C ALA A 131 -11.28 -16.13 -16.70
N GLN A 132 -10.18 -16.18 -15.95
CA GLN A 132 -10.10 -16.84 -14.66
C GLN A 132 -9.63 -15.85 -13.59
N ARG A 133 -10.28 -15.87 -12.43
CA ARG A 133 -9.93 -15.01 -11.31
C ARG A 133 -10.09 -15.73 -9.98
N TRP A 134 -9.08 -15.60 -9.12
CA TRP A 134 -9.25 -15.87 -7.70
C TRP A 134 -9.25 -14.55 -6.94
N THR A 135 -10.25 -14.38 -6.10
CA THR A 135 -10.37 -13.21 -5.23
C THR A 135 -10.14 -13.65 -3.80
N VAL A 136 -9.12 -13.09 -3.17
CA VAL A 136 -8.72 -13.40 -1.79
C VAL A 136 -8.91 -12.17 -0.90
N SER A 137 -8.98 -12.37 0.42
CA SER A 137 -9.19 -11.26 1.36
C SER A 137 -7.89 -10.60 1.81
N HIS A 138 -6.77 -11.31 1.74
CA HIS A 138 -5.48 -10.84 2.25
C HIS A 138 -4.40 -10.88 1.18
N MET A 139 -3.53 -9.86 1.19
CA MET A 139 -2.40 -9.77 0.26
C MET A 139 -1.42 -10.94 0.44
N ALA A 140 -1.14 -11.36 1.67
CA ALA A 140 -0.26 -12.51 1.93
C ALA A 140 -0.74 -13.79 1.23
N THR A 141 -2.06 -14.02 1.20
CA THR A 141 -2.65 -15.14 0.46
C THR A 141 -2.46 -15.00 -1.05
N SER A 142 -2.58 -13.78 -1.59
CA SER A 142 -2.33 -13.50 -3.01
C SER A 142 -0.86 -13.74 -3.37
N ILE A 143 0.08 -13.27 -2.55
CA ILE A 143 1.53 -13.50 -2.70
C ILE A 143 1.82 -15.00 -2.70
N GLN A 144 1.32 -15.73 -1.72
CA GLN A 144 1.53 -17.18 -1.61
C GLN A 144 0.97 -17.93 -2.83
N ALA A 145 -0.23 -17.60 -3.29
CA ALA A 145 -0.83 -18.21 -4.48
C ALA A 145 -0.02 -17.93 -5.74
N ALA A 146 0.51 -16.71 -5.89
CA ALA A 146 1.39 -16.34 -7.00
C ALA A 146 2.71 -17.12 -6.97
N ARG A 147 3.35 -17.24 -5.79
CA ARG A 147 4.57 -18.04 -5.58
C ARG A 147 4.37 -19.51 -5.96
N LEU A 148 3.23 -20.08 -5.64
CA LEU A 148 2.87 -21.46 -5.97
C LEU A 148 2.48 -21.66 -7.45
N GLY A 149 2.49 -20.60 -8.26
CA GLY A 149 2.24 -20.70 -9.71
C GLY A 149 0.75 -20.74 -10.09
N TYR A 150 -0.17 -20.45 -9.15
CA TYR A 150 -1.61 -20.54 -9.42
C TYR A 150 -2.17 -19.39 -10.25
N GLY A 151 -1.36 -18.36 -10.51
CA GLY A 151 -1.75 -17.24 -11.35
C GLY A 151 -0.76 -16.08 -11.25
N TYR A 152 -1.12 -14.96 -11.86
CA TYR A 152 -0.37 -13.71 -11.80
C TYR A 152 -1.11 -12.67 -10.94
N ALA A 153 -0.36 -11.74 -10.36
CA ALA A 153 -0.88 -10.63 -9.55
C ALA A 153 -0.17 -9.31 -9.85
N TRP A 154 -0.84 -8.20 -9.55
CA TRP A 154 -0.20 -6.89 -9.39
C TRP A 154 0.06 -6.68 -7.90
N LEU A 155 1.32 -6.64 -7.51
CA LEU A 155 1.73 -6.55 -6.12
C LEU A 155 2.67 -5.34 -5.89
N PRO A 156 2.61 -4.69 -4.72
CA PRO A 156 3.56 -3.65 -4.37
C PRO A 156 4.98 -4.24 -4.27
N GLU A 157 5.94 -3.62 -4.93
CA GLU A 157 7.34 -4.07 -4.91
C GLU A 157 7.86 -4.24 -3.47
N GLU A 158 7.49 -3.31 -2.59
CA GLU A 158 7.87 -3.32 -1.18
C GLU A 158 7.45 -4.59 -0.42
N LYS A 159 6.29 -5.15 -0.76
CA LYS A 159 5.71 -6.31 -0.08
C LYS A 159 6.25 -7.65 -0.60
N ILE A 160 7.00 -7.64 -1.71
CA ILE A 160 7.48 -8.85 -2.41
C ILE A 160 8.98 -8.83 -2.68
N ARG A 161 9.74 -7.97 -1.98
CA ARG A 161 11.20 -7.86 -2.19
C ARG A 161 11.94 -9.16 -1.94
N GLU A 162 11.54 -9.88 -0.90
CA GLU A 162 12.14 -11.17 -0.54
C GLU A 162 11.86 -12.21 -1.60
N GLU A 163 10.63 -12.31 -2.08
CA GLU A 163 10.24 -13.25 -3.12
C GLU A 163 10.92 -12.95 -4.47
N LEU A 164 11.11 -11.66 -4.79
CA LEU A 164 11.86 -11.27 -5.99
C LEU A 164 13.35 -11.63 -5.85
N ALA A 165 13.95 -11.35 -4.70
CA ALA A 165 15.35 -11.68 -4.43
C ALA A 165 15.60 -13.19 -4.41
N ALA A 166 14.67 -13.98 -3.88
CA ALA A 166 14.72 -15.44 -3.85
C ALA A 166 14.34 -16.08 -5.20
N ASN A 167 13.95 -15.28 -6.21
CA ASN A 167 13.41 -15.74 -7.49
C ASN A 167 12.19 -16.68 -7.33
N GLU A 168 11.40 -16.49 -6.29
CA GLU A 168 10.11 -17.16 -6.10
C GLU A 168 8.98 -16.45 -6.86
N LEU A 169 9.14 -15.15 -7.08
CA LEU A 169 8.36 -14.33 -7.99
C LEU A 169 9.28 -13.65 -9.01
N ARG A 170 8.75 -13.44 -10.22
CA ARG A 170 9.43 -12.73 -11.30
C ARG A 170 8.48 -11.75 -11.96
N VAL A 171 9.00 -10.56 -12.30
CA VAL A 171 8.23 -9.52 -12.99
C VAL A 171 7.91 -9.97 -14.41
N LEU A 172 6.64 -9.93 -14.79
CA LEU A 172 6.19 -10.26 -16.14
C LEU A 172 6.69 -9.22 -17.16
N PRO A 173 7.24 -9.65 -18.30
CA PRO A 173 7.75 -8.74 -19.34
C PRO A 173 6.60 -8.16 -20.16
N LEU A 174 5.77 -7.29 -19.56
CA LEU A 174 4.64 -6.70 -20.25
C LEU A 174 5.11 -5.79 -21.40
N ARG A 175 4.36 -5.81 -22.49
CA ARG A 175 4.55 -4.90 -23.63
C ARG A 175 4.21 -3.47 -23.24
N GLU A 176 3.12 -3.29 -22.51
CA GLU A 176 2.60 -2.00 -22.05
C GLU A 176 2.21 -2.09 -20.58
N GLY A 177 2.36 -0.96 -19.86
CA GLY A 177 1.93 -0.90 -18.45
C GLY A 177 2.76 -1.77 -17.50
N ARG A 178 4.05 -2.00 -17.79
CA ARG A 178 4.95 -2.79 -16.94
C ARG A 178 5.04 -2.25 -15.52
N GLU A 179 4.93 -0.96 -15.35
CA GLU A 179 4.98 -0.29 -14.08
C GLU A 179 3.71 0.53 -13.88
N ARG A 180 3.09 0.35 -12.74
CA ARG A 180 1.99 1.17 -12.28
C ARG A 180 2.38 1.79 -10.96
N TYR A 181 1.97 3.02 -10.77
CA TYR A 181 2.22 3.74 -9.53
C TYR A 181 0.89 4.12 -8.91
N VAL A 182 0.82 3.94 -7.59
CA VAL A 182 -0.32 4.34 -6.77
C VAL A 182 0.17 5.37 -5.79
N GLU A 183 -0.40 6.57 -5.84
CA GLU A 183 -0.15 7.63 -4.86
C GLU A 183 -0.96 7.34 -3.60
N LEU A 184 -0.32 7.40 -2.45
CA LEU A 184 -0.97 7.29 -1.15
C LEU A 184 -0.98 8.63 -0.45
N TYR A 185 -2.10 8.95 0.12
CA TYR A 185 -2.36 10.20 0.83
C TYR A 185 -2.60 9.94 2.31
N LEU A 186 -2.11 10.85 3.14
CA LEU A 186 -2.52 10.97 4.54
C LEU A 186 -3.77 11.85 4.60
N VAL A 187 -4.81 11.35 5.25
CA VAL A 187 -6.09 12.03 5.39
C VAL A 187 -6.48 12.03 6.86
N TYR A 188 -6.89 13.20 7.37
CA TYR A 188 -7.43 13.37 8.71
C TYR A 188 -8.96 13.32 8.65
N ALA A 189 -9.60 12.62 9.59
CA ALA A 189 -11.07 12.64 9.68
C ALA A 189 -11.59 14.06 9.90
N ASN A 190 -10.94 14.82 10.77
CA ASN A 190 -11.16 16.26 10.94
C ASN A 190 -9.89 16.89 11.52
N ARG A 191 -9.12 17.59 10.67
CA ARG A 191 -7.84 18.17 11.10
C ARG A 191 -8.01 19.32 12.08
N ASP A 192 -9.06 20.14 11.90
CA ASP A 192 -9.27 21.35 12.72
C ASP A 192 -9.67 21.01 14.16
N SER A 193 -10.31 19.86 14.37
CA SER A 193 -10.71 19.36 15.68
C SER A 193 -9.86 18.19 16.18
N ALA A 194 -8.83 17.79 15.42
CA ALA A 194 -7.92 16.72 15.83
C ALA A 194 -7.13 17.14 17.08
N GLY A 195 -7.03 16.24 18.03
CA GLY A 195 -6.22 16.48 19.20
C GLY A 195 -4.70 16.32 18.90
N PRO A 196 -3.87 16.69 19.86
CA PRO A 196 -2.42 16.78 19.65
C PRO A 196 -1.77 15.45 19.31
N GLY A 197 -2.28 14.32 19.79
CA GLY A 197 -1.77 12.99 19.46
C GLY A 197 -2.00 12.62 18.01
N VAL A 198 -3.21 12.84 17.48
CA VAL A 198 -3.54 12.59 16.06
C VAL A 198 -2.68 13.45 15.14
N LEU A 199 -2.53 14.73 15.44
CA LEU A 199 -1.69 15.65 14.66
C LEU A 199 -0.23 15.20 14.69
N ARG A 200 0.29 14.86 15.87
CA ARG A 200 1.68 14.41 16.02
C ARG A 200 1.96 13.10 15.30
N LEU A 201 1.05 12.14 15.37
CA LEU A 201 1.20 10.89 14.62
C LEU A 201 1.22 11.14 13.11
N GLY A 202 0.37 12.02 12.61
CA GLY A 202 0.37 12.41 11.19
C GLY A 202 1.69 13.07 10.77
N GLU A 203 2.28 13.95 11.57
CA GLU A 203 3.60 14.54 11.33
C GLU A 203 4.69 13.47 11.28
N ILE A 204 4.71 12.53 12.24
CA ILE A 204 5.66 11.42 12.28
C ILE A 204 5.53 10.56 11.02
N MET A 205 4.30 10.29 10.56
CA MET A 205 4.07 9.53 9.33
C MET A 205 4.66 10.24 8.12
N GLN A 206 4.48 11.55 7.99
CA GLN A 206 5.07 12.34 6.90
C GLN A 206 6.60 12.36 6.94
N GLU A 207 7.19 12.56 8.11
CA GLU A 207 8.64 12.56 8.29
C GLU A 207 9.25 11.20 7.94
N THR A 208 8.66 10.12 8.47
CA THR A 208 9.17 8.77 8.30
C THR A 208 9.05 8.30 6.84
N THR A 209 7.94 8.59 6.17
CA THR A 209 7.78 8.24 4.75
C THR A 209 8.72 9.03 3.84
N LYS A 210 8.97 10.31 4.11
CA LYS A 210 9.99 11.08 3.38
C LYS A 210 11.38 10.45 3.51
N GLN A 211 11.76 10.02 4.71
CA GLN A 211 13.04 9.34 4.94
C GLN A 211 13.11 8.00 4.20
N ALA A 212 12.05 7.19 4.25
CA ALA A 212 11.97 5.91 3.55
C ALA A 212 12.13 6.10 2.03
N CYS A 213 11.44 7.08 1.43
CA CYS A 213 11.55 7.40 0.00
C CYS A 213 12.98 7.83 -0.41
N ILE A 214 13.69 8.59 0.44
CA ILE A 214 15.08 9.00 0.18
C ILE A 214 16.01 7.80 0.17
N VAL A 215 15.87 6.89 1.15
CA VAL A 215 16.68 5.67 1.25
C VAL A 215 16.45 4.75 0.05
N GLU A 216 15.21 4.65 -0.44
CA GLU A 216 14.89 3.87 -1.65
C GLU A 216 15.46 4.48 -2.92
N ALA A 217 15.34 5.79 -3.09
CA ALA A 217 15.92 6.49 -4.23
C ALA A 217 17.45 6.30 -4.31
N ALA A 218 18.11 6.22 -3.15
CA ALA A 218 19.55 5.97 -3.07
C ALA A 218 19.95 4.51 -3.39
N LYS A 219 19.05 3.56 -3.18
CA LYS A 219 19.27 2.12 -3.47
C LYS A 219 18.91 1.73 -4.90
N ALA A 220 18.15 2.56 -5.63
CA ALA A 220 17.76 2.28 -7.00
C ALA A 220 19.01 2.30 -7.92
N PRO A 221 19.23 1.27 -8.77
CA PRO A 221 20.34 1.27 -9.71
C PRO A 221 20.20 2.44 -10.68
N ALA A 222 21.31 3.16 -10.91
CA ALA A 222 21.35 4.29 -11.83
C ALA A 222 20.78 3.89 -13.20
N LYS A 223 19.76 4.61 -13.70
CA LYS A 223 19.23 4.39 -15.03
C LYS A 223 20.37 4.47 -16.06
N PRO A 224 20.52 3.47 -16.96
CA PRO A 224 21.54 3.56 -18.00
C PRO A 224 21.32 4.83 -18.83
N ARG A 225 22.33 5.67 -18.90
CA ARG A 225 22.35 6.87 -19.76
C ARG A 225 22.06 6.41 -21.18
N LYS A 226 20.95 6.91 -21.76
CA LYS A 226 20.70 6.73 -23.20
C LYS A 226 21.93 7.26 -23.94
N ALA A 227 22.65 6.36 -24.63
CA ALA A 227 23.72 6.77 -25.54
C ALA A 227 23.13 7.71 -26.60
N ALA A 228 23.65 8.92 -26.64
CA ALA A 228 23.30 9.88 -27.70
C ALA A 228 23.74 9.27 -29.04
N LYS A 229 22.77 8.97 -29.89
CA LYS A 229 23.07 8.65 -31.31
C LYS A 229 23.66 9.91 -31.95
N ARG A 230 24.92 9.81 -32.35
CA ARG A 230 25.51 10.68 -33.39
C ARG A 230 25.02 10.27 -34.76
#